data_412e787ef10d544a769ed8c5ae5ceb96
#
_entry.id   412e787ef10d544a769ed8c5ae5ceb96
#
_cell.length_a   1.000
_cell.length_b   1.000
_cell.length_c   1.000
_cell.angle_alpha   90.00
_cell.angle_beta   90.00
_cell.angle_gamma   90.00
#
_symmetry.space_group_name_H-M   'P 1'
#
loop_
_entity.id
_entity.type
_entity.pdbx_description
1 polymer ?
#
loop_
_entity_poly.entity_id
_entity_poly.type
_entity_poly.pdbx_seq_one_letter_code
_entity_poly.pdbx_strand_id
1 'polypeptide(L)'
;MNNNMSFSLIGARMMGAIFDVKNTFMFTKSKRSDADRIKIEGHWTIKVIDKETGEVVREVEGHNTMLQGFAGLLANFISAGASIPSGTQYYVSLWDTSHNFIKQIAGPTSTSGWASTAGCPWALSFSVSDTSTASYTVGYVTFGDVAYSSAPTYPANDWFAYALSSAVTKNSSQILSLSYSLSIQCGSAP
;
A
#
# COMPACT_ATOMS: atom_id res chain seq x y z
N MET A 1 -6.34 8.34 -39.13
CA MET A 1 -7.35 7.58 -38.39
C MET A 1 -7.09 7.82 -36.93
N ASN A 2 -7.90 8.69 -36.30
CA ASN A 2 -7.71 9.08 -34.90
C ASN A 2 -8.43 8.07 -34.00
N ASN A 3 -7.70 7.26 -33.27
CA ASN A 3 -8.26 6.45 -32.18
C ASN A 3 -8.24 7.27 -30.90
N ASN A 4 -9.28 8.07 -30.68
CA ASN A 4 -9.57 8.63 -29.36
C ASN A 4 -10.11 7.51 -28.47
N MET A 5 -9.27 6.96 -27.58
CA MET A 5 -9.75 6.17 -26.46
C MET A 5 -10.19 7.13 -25.35
N SER A 6 -11.49 7.38 -25.30
CA SER A 6 -12.13 8.05 -24.15
C SER A 6 -12.28 7.03 -23.02
N PHE A 7 -11.56 7.21 -21.92
CA PHE A 7 -11.81 6.47 -20.68
C PHE A 7 -12.84 7.22 -19.86
N SER A 8 -14.10 6.80 -19.97
CA SER A 8 -15.15 7.26 -19.07
C SER A 8 -15.09 6.43 -17.77
N LEU A 9 -14.72 7.07 -16.68
CA LEU A 9 -14.60 6.46 -15.33
C LEU A 9 -15.93 6.46 -14.58
N ILE A 10 -17.06 6.67 -15.25
CA ILE A 10 -18.39 6.71 -14.61
C ILE A 10 -19.20 5.51 -15.09
N GLY A 11 -19.31 4.51 -14.24
CA GLY A 11 -20.46 3.60 -14.19
C GLY A 11 -20.59 2.57 -15.30
N ALA A 12 -19.55 2.21 -16.03
CA ALA A 12 -19.69 1.18 -17.04
C ALA A 12 -18.55 0.16 -16.93
N ARG A 13 -18.94 -1.03 -16.63
CA ARG A 13 -18.34 -2.28 -17.06
C ARG A 13 -16.95 -2.14 -17.66
N MET A 14 -15.92 -2.10 -16.80
CA MET A 14 -14.62 -2.58 -17.23
C MET A 14 -14.80 -4.05 -17.57
N MET A 15 -15.03 -4.36 -18.84
CA MET A 15 -15.06 -5.73 -19.29
C MET A 15 -13.70 -6.35 -19.02
N GLY A 16 -13.65 -7.21 -18.01
CA GLY A 16 -12.53 -8.10 -17.77
C GLY A 16 -11.53 -7.72 -16.68
N ALA A 17 -11.79 -6.73 -15.83
CA ALA A 17 -10.98 -6.56 -14.62
C ALA A 17 -11.55 -7.44 -13.50
N ILE A 18 -10.84 -8.49 -13.16
CA ILE A 18 -11.14 -9.33 -12.00
C ILE A 18 -10.20 -8.94 -10.89
N PHE A 19 -10.76 -8.50 -9.75
CA PHE A 19 -10.01 -8.30 -8.53
C PHE A 19 -9.93 -9.63 -7.77
N ASP A 20 -8.77 -10.22 -7.68
CA ASP A 20 -8.50 -11.35 -6.81
C ASP A 20 -8.28 -10.82 -5.38
N VAL A 21 -8.69 -11.61 -4.38
CA VAL A 21 -8.49 -11.39 -2.95
C VAL A 21 -7.01 -11.16 -2.57
N LYS A 22 -6.09 -11.53 -3.46
CA LYS A 22 -4.63 -11.32 -3.36
C LYS A 22 -4.13 -10.03 -4.01
N ASN A 23 -5.02 -9.08 -4.33
CA ASN A 23 -4.65 -7.84 -5.01
C ASN A 23 -3.94 -8.04 -6.37
N THR A 24 -4.39 -9.03 -7.13
CA THR A 24 -3.93 -9.21 -8.51
C THR A 24 -4.79 -8.38 -9.44
N PHE A 25 -4.18 -7.40 -10.10
CA PHE A 25 -4.84 -6.60 -11.12
C PHE A 25 -4.65 -7.31 -12.46
N MET A 26 -5.71 -7.85 -13.02
CA MET A 26 -5.66 -8.50 -14.32
C MET A 26 -6.41 -7.69 -15.37
N PHE A 27 -5.71 -7.25 -16.40
CA PHE A 27 -6.33 -6.78 -17.62
C PHE A 27 -6.55 -7.99 -18.54
N THR A 28 -7.74 -8.59 -18.51
CA THR A 28 -8.04 -9.72 -19.40
C THR A 28 -8.76 -9.25 -20.64
N LYS A 29 -8.09 -9.32 -21.80
CA LYS A 29 -8.77 -9.50 -23.09
C LYS A 29 -8.83 -11.00 -23.35
N SER A 30 -9.98 -11.55 -23.67
CA SER A 30 -10.16 -13.01 -23.88
C SER A 30 -9.08 -13.56 -24.83
N LYS A 31 -8.30 -14.53 -24.39
CA LYS A 31 -7.21 -15.23 -25.10
C LYS A 31 -5.82 -14.56 -25.11
N ARG A 32 -5.48 -13.66 -24.17
CA ARG A 32 -4.09 -13.19 -24.06
C ARG A 32 -3.30 -14.01 -23.05
N SER A 33 -2.01 -14.18 -23.36
CA SER A 33 -1.02 -14.88 -22.53
C SER A 33 -0.79 -14.15 -21.19
N ASP A 34 -0.15 -14.81 -20.24
CA ASP A 34 0.28 -14.20 -18.96
C ASP A 34 1.20 -12.96 -19.13
N ALA A 35 1.69 -12.73 -20.34
CA ALA A 35 2.49 -11.56 -20.72
C ALA A 35 1.76 -10.21 -20.52
N ASP A 36 0.42 -10.19 -20.52
CA ASP A 36 -0.37 -8.96 -20.39
C ASP A 36 -0.83 -8.67 -18.94
N ARG A 37 -0.26 -9.34 -17.95
CA ARG A 37 -0.66 -9.21 -16.54
C ARG A 37 0.30 -8.34 -15.77
N ILE A 38 -0.24 -7.39 -15.01
CA ILE A 38 0.49 -6.70 -13.95
C ILE A 38 0.00 -7.28 -12.63
N LYS A 39 0.91 -7.87 -11.86
CA LYS A 39 0.64 -8.37 -10.52
C LYS A 39 1.22 -7.41 -9.50
N ILE A 40 0.37 -6.94 -8.59
CA ILE A 40 0.76 -6.03 -7.51
C ILE A 40 0.45 -6.75 -6.21
N GLU A 41 1.50 -7.02 -5.42
CA GLU A 41 1.38 -7.68 -4.13
C GLU A 41 2.03 -6.83 -3.06
N GLY A 42 1.28 -6.54 -2.01
CA GLY A 42 1.79 -5.90 -0.83
C GLY A 42 1.58 -6.78 0.40
N HIS A 43 2.60 -6.88 1.21
CA HIS A 43 2.60 -7.67 2.44
C HIS A 43 2.99 -6.80 3.62
N TRP A 44 2.23 -6.91 4.70
CA TRP A 44 2.47 -6.27 5.98
C TRP A 44 2.85 -7.30 7.05
N THR A 45 3.84 -6.96 7.86
CA THR A 45 4.13 -7.61 9.12
C THR A 45 4.10 -6.55 10.22
N ILE A 46 3.27 -6.74 11.21
CA ILE A 46 3.07 -5.81 12.33
C ILE A 46 3.43 -6.54 13.63
N LYS A 47 4.43 -5.99 14.35
CA LYS A 47 4.94 -6.55 15.60
C LYS A 47 4.75 -5.58 16.74
N VAL A 48 4.32 -6.09 17.88
CA VAL A 48 4.40 -5.40 19.17
C VAL A 48 5.59 -5.98 19.92
N ILE A 49 6.51 -5.12 20.29
CA ILE A 49 7.79 -5.51 20.91
C ILE A 49 7.86 -4.85 22.28
N ASP A 50 8.16 -5.62 23.31
CA ASP A 50 8.43 -5.11 24.63
C ASP A 50 9.75 -4.30 24.62
N LYS A 51 9.75 -3.09 25.19
CA LYS A 51 10.92 -2.19 25.15
C LYS A 51 12.06 -2.67 26.06
N GLU A 52 11.73 -3.34 27.14
CA GLU A 52 12.71 -3.74 28.15
C GLU A 52 13.40 -5.04 27.75
N THR A 53 12.64 -6.01 27.27
CA THR A 53 13.16 -7.33 26.91
C THR A 53 13.54 -7.46 25.44
N GLY A 54 12.96 -6.63 24.56
CA GLY A 54 13.09 -6.76 23.12
C GLY A 54 12.29 -7.90 22.51
N GLU A 55 11.48 -8.58 23.32
CA GLU A 55 10.68 -9.74 22.87
C GLU A 55 9.48 -9.29 22.05
N VAL A 56 9.16 -10.05 21.00
CA VAL A 56 7.94 -9.88 20.21
C VAL A 56 6.77 -10.49 20.99
N VAL A 57 5.93 -9.64 21.57
CA VAL A 57 4.75 -10.08 22.35
C VAL A 57 3.54 -10.37 21.46
N ARG A 58 3.53 -9.82 20.24
CA ARG A 58 2.48 -10.07 19.25
C ARG A 58 2.98 -9.82 17.84
N GLU A 59 2.53 -10.64 16.91
CA GLU A 59 2.79 -10.49 15.48
C GLU A 59 1.52 -10.76 14.68
N VAL A 60 1.27 -9.95 13.66
CA VAL A 60 0.15 -10.07 12.70
C VAL A 60 0.70 -9.81 11.32
N GLU A 61 0.35 -10.68 10.39
CA GLU A 61 0.73 -10.57 8.99
C GLU A 61 -0.49 -10.53 8.08
N GLY A 62 -0.33 -9.97 6.90
CA GLY A 62 -1.39 -9.96 5.89
C GLY A 62 -1.03 -9.20 4.62
N HIS A 63 -2.00 -9.20 3.72
CA HIS A 63 -1.90 -8.57 2.41
C HIS A 63 -2.73 -7.30 2.38
N ASN A 64 -2.30 -6.32 1.59
CA ASN A 64 -3.03 -5.06 1.45
C ASN A 64 -4.12 -5.13 0.37
N THR A 65 -5.09 -4.24 0.52
CA THR A 65 -6.05 -3.88 -0.53
C THR A 65 -5.56 -2.62 -1.23
N MET A 66 -5.62 -2.59 -2.55
CA MET A 66 -5.32 -1.41 -3.34
C MET A 66 -6.46 -0.41 -3.23
N LEU A 67 -6.12 0.85 -2.95
CA LEU A 67 -7.07 1.95 -2.82
C LEU A 67 -7.14 2.78 -4.11
N GLN A 68 -8.16 3.63 -4.18
CA GLN A 68 -8.39 4.52 -5.33
C GLN A 68 -7.21 5.47 -5.58
N GLY A 69 -6.50 5.92 -4.54
CA GLY A 69 -5.32 6.77 -4.68
C GLY A 69 -4.24 6.14 -5.55
N PHE A 70 -3.95 4.84 -5.36
CA PHE A 70 -2.99 4.14 -6.18
C PHE A 70 -3.49 3.88 -7.61
N ALA A 71 -4.78 3.59 -7.79
CA ALA A 71 -5.38 3.45 -9.10
C ALA A 71 -5.27 4.76 -9.92
N GLY A 72 -5.48 5.92 -9.26
CA GLY A 72 -5.26 7.22 -9.84
C GLY A 72 -3.80 7.48 -10.23
N LEU A 73 -2.86 7.10 -9.37
CA LEU A 73 -1.43 7.18 -9.64
C LEU A 73 -1.04 6.34 -10.86
N LEU A 74 -1.49 5.10 -10.95
CA LEU A 74 -1.26 4.23 -12.11
C LEU A 74 -1.85 4.83 -13.41
N ALA A 75 -3.06 5.38 -13.33
CA ALA A 75 -3.67 6.04 -14.48
C ALA A 75 -2.82 7.22 -14.97
N ASN A 76 -2.26 8.02 -14.06
CA ASN A 76 -1.37 9.13 -14.40
C ASN A 76 -0.05 8.65 -15.00
N PHE A 77 0.53 7.55 -14.51
CA PHE A 77 1.74 6.96 -15.12
C PHE A 77 1.48 6.52 -16.56
N ILE A 78 0.35 5.86 -16.81
CA ILE A 78 0.02 5.35 -18.15
C ILE A 78 -0.36 6.47 -19.11
N SER A 79 -1.14 7.47 -18.67
CA SER A 79 -1.69 8.51 -19.54
C SER A 79 -0.77 9.70 -19.76
N ALA A 80 0.01 10.09 -18.76
CA ALA A 80 0.81 11.31 -18.78
C ALA A 80 2.32 11.07 -18.64
N GLY A 81 2.77 9.82 -18.55
CA GLY A 81 4.18 9.51 -18.29
C GLY A 81 4.67 10.08 -16.95
N ALA A 82 3.75 10.24 -15.99
CA ALA A 82 4.09 10.76 -14.68
C ALA A 82 5.11 9.84 -14.00
N SER A 83 5.91 10.39 -13.10
CA SER A 83 6.80 9.64 -12.23
C SER A 83 6.58 10.10 -10.80
N ILE A 84 6.87 9.23 -9.83
CA ILE A 84 6.94 9.67 -8.45
C ILE A 84 8.16 10.58 -8.33
N PRO A 85 7.99 11.86 -7.92
CA PRO A 85 9.12 12.77 -7.77
C PRO A 85 10.17 12.19 -6.83
N SER A 86 11.44 12.41 -7.15
CA SER A 86 12.54 12.07 -6.24
C SER A 86 12.39 12.84 -4.93
N GLY A 87 12.58 12.15 -3.82
CA GLY A 87 12.43 12.75 -2.48
C GLY A 87 10.99 12.79 -1.95
N THR A 88 9.99 12.22 -2.68
CA THR A 88 8.63 12.07 -2.12
C THR A 88 8.68 11.26 -0.84
N GLN A 89 8.19 11.85 0.25
CA GLN A 89 8.08 11.19 1.53
C GLN A 89 6.88 10.26 1.55
N TYR A 90 7.06 9.03 1.98
CA TYR A 90 5.97 8.09 2.22
C TYR A 90 5.56 8.08 3.68
N TYR A 91 4.32 7.67 3.92
CA TYR A 91 3.70 7.67 5.23
C TYR A 91 2.94 6.37 5.47
N VAL A 92 2.99 5.90 6.70
CA VAL A 92 2.14 4.84 7.22
C VAL A 92 1.16 5.46 8.19
N SER A 93 -0.14 5.33 7.93
CA SER A 93 -1.19 5.87 8.78
C SER A 93 -1.83 4.73 9.57
N LEU A 94 -2.01 4.94 10.86
CA LEU A 94 -2.63 4.00 11.79
C LEU A 94 -4.06 4.46 12.10
N TRP A 95 -4.98 3.51 12.14
CA TRP A 95 -6.40 3.73 12.35
C TRP A 95 -6.93 2.72 13.37
N ASP A 96 -7.87 3.13 14.21
CA ASP A 96 -8.52 2.23 15.14
C ASP A 96 -9.55 1.31 14.45
N THR A 97 -10.22 0.48 15.22
CA THR A 97 -11.25 -0.45 14.72
C THR A 97 -12.52 0.24 14.21
N SER A 98 -12.71 1.50 14.51
CA SER A 98 -13.82 2.36 14.07
C SER A 98 -13.42 3.31 12.95
N HIS A 99 -12.23 3.13 12.34
CA HIS A 99 -11.66 3.99 11.32
C HIS A 99 -11.32 5.42 11.78
N ASN A 100 -11.16 5.64 13.08
CA ASN A 100 -10.63 6.92 13.55
C ASN A 100 -9.11 6.94 13.37
N PHE A 101 -8.60 8.09 12.92
CA PHE A 101 -7.18 8.32 12.74
C PHE A 101 -6.46 8.34 14.10
N ILE A 102 -5.41 7.52 14.23
CA ILE A 102 -4.58 7.47 15.43
C ILE A 102 -3.35 8.38 15.24
N LYS A 103 -2.55 8.09 14.23
CA LYS A 103 -1.35 8.84 13.89
C LYS A 103 -0.78 8.42 12.54
N GLN A 104 0.15 9.22 12.07
CA GLN A 104 0.95 8.93 10.89
C GLN A 104 2.43 8.80 11.28
N ILE A 105 3.12 7.86 10.65
CA ILE A 105 4.54 7.60 10.84
C ILE A 105 5.22 7.84 9.49
N ALA A 106 6.27 8.66 9.47
CA ALA A 106 7.06 8.85 8.26
C ALA A 106 7.82 7.56 7.91
N GLY A 107 7.67 7.13 6.68
CA GLY A 107 8.40 6.03 6.07
C GLY A 107 9.63 6.51 5.32
N PRO A 108 10.13 5.74 4.35
CA PRO A 108 11.24 6.17 3.50
C PRO A 108 10.81 7.25 2.51
N THR A 109 11.79 7.92 1.90
CA THR A 109 11.57 8.77 0.72
C THR A 109 11.63 7.93 -0.57
N SER A 110 11.11 8.45 -1.66
CA SER A 110 11.06 7.77 -2.97
C SER A 110 12.43 7.34 -3.53
N THR A 111 13.53 7.90 -3.01
CA THR A 111 14.89 7.52 -3.41
C THR A 111 15.47 6.36 -2.63
N SER A 112 14.85 5.94 -1.54
CA SER A 112 15.41 4.99 -0.56
C SER A 112 14.57 3.75 -0.38
N GLY A 113 13.79 3.28 -1.19
CA GLY A 113 12.99 2.09 -0.99
C GLY A 113 12.59 1.37 -2.27
N TRP A 114 12.69 2.06 -3.40
CA TRP A 114 12.38 1.47 -4.68
C TRP A 114 13.65 0.88 -5.32
N ALA A 115 13.64 -0.42 -5.53
CA ALA A 115 14.64 -1.09 -6.33
C ALA A 115 14.04 -1.37 -7.71
N SER A 116 14.67 -0.78 -8.75
CA SER A 116 14.37 -1.11 -10.14
C SER A 116 15.49 -1.99 -10.67
N THR A 117 15.21 -3.22 -11.01
CA THR A 117 16.04 -3.98 -11.94
C THR A 117 15.60 -3.66 -13.36
N ALA A 118 16.51 -3.63 -14.32
CA ALA A 118 16.19 -3.41 -15.72
C ALA A 118 15.07 -4.38 -16.16
N GLY A 119 13.90 -3.84 -16.40
CA GLY A 119 12.68 -4.59 -16.58
C GLY A 119 11.82 -4.66 -15.30
N CYS A 120 10.82 -5.46 -15.30
CA CYS A 120 10.01 -5.84 -14.16
C CYS A 120 10.64 -7.07 -13.48
N PRO A 121 10.68 -7.23 -12.14
CA PRO A 121 9.80 -6.60 -11.17
C PRO A 121 10.35 -5.33 -10.50
N TRP A 122 9.44 -4.53 -9.98
CA TRP A 122 9.71 -3.41 -9.07
C TRP A 122 9.38 -3.85 -7.65
N ALA A 123 10.21 -3.47 -6.71
CA ALA A 123 9.98 -3.78 -5.30
C ALA A 123 10.24 -2.56 -4.41
N LEU A 124 9.41 -2.42 -3.39
CA LEU A 124 9.60 -1.49 -2.28
C LEU A 124 9.55 -2.31 -0.99
N SER A 125 10.54 -2.16 -0.13
CA SER A 125 10.50 -2.73 1.22
C SER A 125 11.01 -1.71 2.21
N PHE A 126 10.31 -1.57 3.33
CA PHE A 126 10.71 -0.69 4.42
C PHE A 126 10.13 -1.15 5.75
N SER A 127 10.68 -0.60 6.83
CA SER A 127 10.12 -0.76 8.16
C SER A 127 10.04 0.60 8.85
N VAL A 128 8.99 0.80 9.62
CA VAL A 128 8.79 1.97 10.48
C VAL A 128 8.43 1.51 11.88
N SER A 129 8.72 2.34 12.88
CA SER A 129 8.41 2.00 14.27
C SER A 129 7.84 3.18 15.02
N ASP A 130 6.86 2.92 15.86
CA ASP A 130 6.39 3.84 16.87
C ASP A 130 6.93 3.46 18.26
N THR A 131 7.90 4.25 18.73
CA THR A 131 8.54 4.11 20.05
C THR A 131 7.92 5.01 21.11
N SER A 132 6.90 5.79 20.77
CA SER A 132 6.23 6.71 21.71
C SER A 132 5.64 5.99 22.91
N THR A 133 5.34 6.72 23.98
CA THR A 133 4.65 6.20 25.16
C THR A 133 3.13 6.17 25.01
N ALA A 134 2.59 6.58 23.86
CA ALA A 134 1.16 6.53 23.59
C ALA A 134 0.64 5.09 23.58
N SER A 135 -0.53 4.88 24.16
CA SER A 135 -1.25 3.60 24.13
C SER A 135 -2.44 3.71 23.22
N TYR A 136 -2.60 2.76 22.30
CA TYR A 136 -3.69 2.74 21.32
C TYR A 136 -3.90 1.33 20.76
N THR A 137 -5.04 1.16 20.10
CA THR A 137 -5.38 -0.09 19.40
C THR A 137 -5.52 0.17 17.90
N VAL A 138 -4.75 -0.53 17.10
CA VAL A 138 -4.75 -0.45 15.63
C VAL A 138 -5.67 -1.53 15.07
N GLY A 139 -6.63 -1.12 14.24
CA GLY A 139 -7.48 -2.01 13.46
C GLY A 139 -7.13 -2.03 11.98
N TYR A 140 -6.59 -0.89 11.48
CA TYR A 140 -6.22 -0.75 10.07
C TYR A 140 -4.91 0.01 9.93
N VAL A 141 -4.19 -0.29 8.85
CA VAL A 141 -2.98 0.41 8.43
C VAL A 141 -3.16 0.84 6.98
N THR A 142 -2.79 2.07 6.66
CA THR A 142 -2.76 2.55 5.28
C THR A 142 -1.37 3.08 4.94
N PHE A 143 -1.07 3.12 3.64
CA PHE A 143 0.19 3.59 3.10
C PHE A 143 -0.05 4.53 1.92
N GLY A 144 0.65 5.66 1.89
CA GLY A 144 0.54 6.66 0.84
C GLY A 144 1.67 7.70 0.89
N ASP A 145 1.51 8.77 0.12
CA ASP A 145 2.48 9.88 0.01
C ASP A 145 1.93 11.21 0.57
N VAL A 146 0.76 11.20 1.15
CA VAL A 146 0.11 12.41 1.68
C VAL A 146 0.38 12.55 3.17
N ALA A 147 0.98 13.70 3.55
CA ALA A 147 1.10 14.10 4.95
C ALA A 147 -0.23 14.68 5.46
N TYR A 148 -0.72 14.16 6.57
CA TYR A 148 -1.95 14.68 7.19
C TYR A 148 -1.62 15.68 8.29
N SER A 149 -2.06 16.92 8.13
CA SER A 149 -1.95 17.98 9.13
C SER A 149 -3.09 17.97 10.15
N SER A 150 -4.16 17.24 9.85
CA SER A 150 -5.32 17.02 10.71
C SER A 150 -5.85 15.61 10.52
N ALA A 151 -6.71 15.12 11.42
CA ALA A 151 -7.30 13.80 11.29
C ALA A 151 -8.10 13.65 9.98
N PRO A 152 -7.66 12.83 9.03
CA PRO A 152 -8.39 12.62 7.78
C PRO A 152 -9.55 11.66 7.98
N THR A 153 -10.41 11.55 6.96
CA THR A 153 -11.44 10.50 6.89
C THR A 153 -10.84 9.25 6.24
N TYR A 154 -11.03 8.10 6.86
CA TYR A 154 -10.59 6.81 6.31
C TYR A 154 -11.26 6.49 4.96
N PRO A 155 -10.57 5.94 3.98
CA PRO A 155 -9.13 5.62 3.93
C PRO A 155 -8.28 6.80 3.42
N ALA A 156 -8.82 7.99 3.36
CA ALA A 156 -8.18 9.20 2.83
C ALA A 156 -7.70 9.03 1.38
N ASN A 157 -6.53 9.61 1.04
CA ASN A 157 -5.91 9.50 -0.29
C ASN A 157 -4.75 8.51 -0.31
N ASP A 158 -4.71 7.60 0.65
CA ASP A 158 -3.66 6.59 0.70
C ASP A 158 -3.78 5.60 -0.48
N TRP A 159 -2.69 4.90 -0.75
CA TRP A 159 -2.58 4.00 -1.90
C TRP A 159 -3.05 2.59 -1.59
N PHE A 160 -2.72 2.11 -0.40
CA PHE A 160 -3.00 0.76 0.06
C PHE A 160 -3.55 0.77 1.48
N ALA A 161 -4.43 -0.17 1.78
CA ALA A 161 -4.93 -0.42 3.11
C ALA A 161 -4.77 -1.88 3.49
N TYR A 162 -4.58 -2.13 4.77
CA TYR A 162 -4.63 -3.44 5.37
C TYR A 162 -5.55 -3.42 6.59
N ALA A 163 -6.62 -4.21 6.53
CA ALA A 163 -7.45 -4.51 7.69
C ALA A 163 -6.79 -5.65 8.47
N LEU A 164 -6.38 -5.39 9.71
CA LEU A 164 -5.77 -6.41 10.54
C LEU A 164 -6.77 -7.53 10.83
N SER A 165 -6.33 -8.79 10.73
CA SER A 165 -7.13 -9.96 11.05
C SER A 165 -7.60 -9.96 12.52
N SER A 166 -6.84 -9.29 13.37
CA SER A 166 -7.21 -8.97 14.74
C SER A 166 -6.54 -7.68 15.17
N ALA A 167 -7.28 -6.80 15.86
CA ALA A 167 -6.75 -5.53 16.31
C ALA A 167 -5.52 -5.70 17.21
N VAL A 168 -4.54 -4.82 17.03
CA VAL A 168 -3.26 -4.85 17.74
C VAL A 168 -3.19 -3.69 18.72
N THR A 169 -3.04 -3.98 20.00
CA THR A 169 -2.88 -2.95 21.04
C THR A 169 -1.40 -2.80 21.38
N LYS A 170 -0.95 -1.56 21.40
CA LYS A 170 0.35 -1.11 21.89
C LYS A 170 0.14 -0.32 23.18
N ASN A 171 0.90 -0.59 24.22
CA ASN A 171 0.95 0.23 25.44
C ASN A 171 2.24 1.07 25.51
N SER A 172 2.40 1.83 26.59
CA SER A 172 3.53 2.75 26.78
C SER A 172 4.89 2.06 26.90
N SER A 173 4.94 0.82 27.36
CA SER A 173 6.17 0.00 27.48
C SER A 173 6.53 -0.75 26.21
N GLN A 174 5.79 -0.56 25.12
CA GLN A 174 5.96 -1.31 23.91
C GLN A 174 6.34 -0.43 22.71
N ILE A 175 6.92 -1.06 21.69
CA ILE A 175 7.18 -0.53 20.36
C ILE A 175 6.19 -1.19 19.41
N LEU A 176 5.57 -0.40 18.53
CA LEU A 176 4.88 -0.94 17.36
C LEU A 176 5.84 -0.86 16.18
N SER A 177 6.21 -2.01 15.62
CA SER A 177 7.05 -2.11 14.43
C SER A 177 6.21 -2.61 13.27
N LEU A 178 6.30 -1.91 12.14
CA LEU A 178 5.58 -2.24 10.92
C LEU A 178 6.58 -2.43 9.80
N SER A 179 6.56 -3.57 9.16
CA SER A 179 7.33 -3.86 7.95
C SER A 179 6.38 -4.02 6.78
N TYR A 180 6.74 -3.43 5.65
CA TYR A 180 5.96 -3.48 4.42
C TYR A 180 6.84 -3.88 3.25
N SER A 181 6.32 -4.74 2.40
CA SER A 181 6.90 -5.04 1.10
C SER A 181 5.83 -4.96 0.02
N LEU A 182 6.16 -4.27 -1.07
CA LEU A 182 5.34 -4.15 -2.26
C LEU A 182 6.13 -4.69 -3.43
N SER A 183 5.55 -5.57 -4.22
CA SER A 183 6.10 -5.99 -5.50
C SER A 183 5.14 -5.71 -6.64
N ILE A 184 5.66 -5.23 -7.75
CA ILE A 184 4.94 -5.03 -9.00
C ILE A 184 5.63 -5.91 -10.04
N GLN A 185 4.93 -6.90 -10.54
CA GLN A 185 5.44 -7.86 -11.53
C GLN A 185 4.71 -7.65 -12.84
N CYS A 186 5.45 -7.61 -13.94
CA CYS A 186 4.92 -7.63 -15.28
C CYS A 186 4.95 -9.06 -15.80
N GLY A 187 4.01 -9.43 -16.66
CA GLY A 187 4.07 -10.72 -17.34
C GLY A 187 5.36 -10.87 -18.15
N SER A 188 5.76 -12.10 -18.37
CA SER A 188 6.92 -12.39 -19.23
C SER A 188 6.67 -11.84 -20.63
N ALA A 189 7.65 -11.16 -21.20
CA ALA A 189 7.62 -10.86 -22.64
C ALA A 189 7.53 -12.18 -23.43
N PRO A 190 6.76 -12.23 -24.51
CA PRO A 190 6.65 -13.40 -25.36
C PRO A 190 7.99 -13.79 -26.01
#